data_a7fe1d047ea53dd30ff5c0421cdd42d2
#
_entry.id   a7fe1d047ea53dd30ff5c0421cdd42d2
#
_cell.length_a   1.000
_cell.length_b   1.000
_cell.length_c   1.000
_cell.angle_alpha   90.00
_cell.angle_beta   90.00
_cell.angle_gamma   90.00
#
_symmetry.space_group_name_H-M   'P 1'
#
loop_
_entity.id
_entity.type
_entity.pdbx_description
1 polymer ?
#
loop_
_entity_poly.entity_id
_entity_poly.type
_entity_poly.pdbx_seq_one_letter_code
_entity_poly.pdbx_strand_id
1 'polypeptide(L)'
;MELQTISQISKAFNLSTRALRYYEQIGLITSEKKEDYAYRVYSEDTVKRLQQIIVLRKLRIPLKQIADILKNENTAEIIGTFRQN
;
A
#
# COMPACT_ATOMS: atom_id res chain seq x y z
N MET A 1 -14.50 9.76 -4.24
CA MET A 1 -13.29 8.95 -4.32
C MET A 1 -12.14 9.79 -4.81
N GLU A 2 -11.12 9.94 -4.00
CA GLU A 2 -10.02 10.81 -4.34
C GLU A 2 -8.80 10.01 -4.80
N LEU A 3 -8.25 10.43 -5.92
CA LEU A 3 -6.97 9.92 -6.40
C LEU A 3 -5.89 10.85 -5.89
N GLN A 4 -4.78 10.29 -5.45
CA GLN A 4 -3.68 11.06 -4.91
C GLN A 4 -2.41 10.78 -5.69
N THR A 5 -1.62 11.82 -5.90
CA THR A 5 -0.33 11.67 -6.56
C THR A 5 0.71 11.14 -5.57
N ILE A 6 1.84 10.68 -6.12
CA ILE A 6 2.93 10.20 -5.26
C ILE A 6 3.42 11.29 -4.31
N SER A 7 3.45 12.54 -4.76
CA SER A 7 3.84 13.66 -3.90
C SER A 7 2.89 13.84 -2.74
N GLN A 8 1.59 13.75 -3.01
CA GLN A 8 0.58 13.90 -1.97
C GLN A 8 0.68 12.78 -0.95
N ILE A 9 0.85 11.53 -1.41
CA ILE A 9 0.99 10.38 -0.54
C ILE A 9 2.28 10.49 0.28
N SER A 10 3.37 10.89 -0.35
CA SER A 10 4.65 11.07 0.32
C SER A 10 4.52 12.03 1.50
N LYS A 11 3.85 13.14 1.29
CA LYS A 11 3.65 14.14 2.34
C LYS A 11 2.68 13.64 3.41
N ALA A 12 1.60 13.02 3.00
CA ALA A 12 0.56 12.57 3.93
C ALA A 12 1.09 11.52 4.90
N PHE A 13 1.94 10.62 4.43
CA PHE A 13 2.43 9.52 5.25
C PHE A 13 3.87 9.70 5.70
N ASN A 14 4.47 10.83 5.37
CA ASN A 14 5.87 11.11 5.74
C ASN A 14 6.82 10.02 5.24
N LEU A 15 6.60 9.60 4.00
CA LEU A 15 7.42 8.60 3.33
C LEU A 15 8.10 9.25 2.13
N SER A 16 9.32 8.83 1.83
CA SER A 16 9.98 9.32 0.63
C SER A 16 9.31 8.74 -0.61
N THR A 17 9.38 9.48 -1.71
CA THR A 17 8.88 8.97 -2.98
C THR A 17 9.66 7.74 -3.41
N ARG A 18 10.92 7.66 -3.01
CA ARG A 18 11.76 6.51 -3.28
C ARG A 18 11.21 5.26 -2.61
N ALA A 19 10.79 5.38 -1.35
CA ALA A 19 10.20 4.25 -0.62
C ALA A 19 8.93 3.80 -1.28
N LEU A 20 8.09 4.74 -1.69
CA LEU A 20 6.83 4.42 -2.36
C LEU A 20 7.07 3.68 -3.68
N ARG A 21 8.05 4.14 -4.45
CA ARG A 21 8.42 3.48 -5.70
C ARG A 21 8.96 2.08 -5.46
N TYR A 22 9.70 1.92 -4.38
CA TYR A 22 10.21 0.60 -4.01
C TYR A 22 9.06 -0.34 -3.68
N TYR A 23 8.10 0.11 -2.88
CA TYR A 23 6.94 -0.71 -2.55
C TYR A 23 6.16 -1.11 -3.80
N GLU A 24 6.07 -0.20 -4.74
CA GLU A 24 5.40 -0.47 -6.01
C GLU A 24 6.20 -1.50 -6.82
N GLN A 25 7.51 -1.37 -6.82
CA GLN A 25 8.39 -2.26 -7.56
C GLN A 25 8.31 -3.69 -7.07
N ILE A 26 8.20 -3.89 -5.77
CA ILE A 26 8.11 -5.24 -5.21
C ILE A 26 6.67 -5.76 -5.14
N GLY A 27 5.72 -4.98 -5.65
CA GLY A 27 4.35 -5.44 -5.78
C GLY A 27 3.49 -5.25 -4.55
N LEU A 28 3.95 -4.48 -3.57
CA LEU A 28 3.15 -4.21 -2.37
C LEU A 28 1.99 -3.27 -2.65
N ILE A 29 2.22 -2.27 -3.48
CA ILE A 29 1.18 -1.31 -3.87
C ILE A 29 1.19 -1.18 -5.38
N THR A 30 0.10 -0.64 -5.91
CA THR A 30 -0.02 -0.40 -7.33
C THR A 30 -0.42 1.05 -7.56
N SER A 31 -0.05 1.58 -8.71
CA SER A 31 -0.47 2.91 -9.12
C SER A 31 -1.22 2.80 -10.43
N GLU A 32 -1.99 3.83 -10.74
CA GLU A 32 -2.74 3.90 -11.97
C GLU A 32 -2.32 5.13 -12.74
N LYS A 33 -2.29 5.01 -14.06
CA LYS A 33 -2.02 6.14 -14.91
C LYS A 33 -3.34 6.63 -15.48
N LYS A 34 -3.71 7.86 -15.12
CA LYS A 34 -4.95 8.46 -15.59
C LYS A 34 -4.65 9.47 -16.67
N GLU A 35 -5.53 9.56 -17.68
CA GLU A 35 -5.34 10.46 -18.80
C GLU A 35 -5.28 11.93 -18.38
N ASP A 36 -6.04 12.27 -17.36
CA ASP A 36 -6.13 13.65 -16.89
C ASP A 36 -4.95 14.07 -16.00
N TYR A 37 -4.07 13.12 -15.69
CA TYR A 37 -2.93 13.40 -14.81
C TYR A 37 -1.62 13.17 -15.54
N ALA A 38 -0.68 14.08 -15.33
CA ALA A 38 0.67 13.91 -15.85
C ALA A 38 1.44 12.86 -15.08
N TYR A 39 0.97 12.49 -13.91
CA TYR A 39 1.64 11.57 -12.99
C TYR A 39 0.81 10.35 -12.72
N ARG A 40 1.45 9.33 -12.17
CA ARG A 40 0.72 8.19 -11.65
C ARG A 40 -0.04 8.61 -10.40
N VAL A 41 -1.17 7.99 -10.18
CA VAL A 41 -2.02 8.28 -9.03
C VAL A 41 -2.29 6.98 -8.27
N TYR A 42 -2.62 7.12 -7.01
CA TYR A 42 -2.94 6.01 -6.14
C TYR A 42 -4.40 6.05 -5.76
N SER A 43 -5.06 4.90 -5.88
CA SER A 43 -6.46 4.78 -5.53
C SER A 43 -6.62 4.68 -4.01
N GLU A 44 -7.86 4.80 -3.58
CA GLU A 44 -8.20 4.65 -2.17
C GLU A 44 -7.77 3.29 -1.62
N ASP A 45 -7.95 2.24 -2.43
CA ASP A 45 -7.55 0.89 -2.02
C ASP A 45 -6.04 0.80 -1.78
N THR A 46 -5.26 1.44 -2.65
CA THR A 46 -3.82 1.48 -2.49
C THR A 46 -3.43 2.26 -1.24
N VAL A 47 -4.12 3.36 -0.96
CA VAL A 47 -3.86 4.14 0.23
C VAL A 47 -4.12 3.32 1.49
N LYS A 48 -5.22 2.56 1.51
CA LYS A 48 -5.53 1.67 2.63
C LYS A 48 -4.45 0.62 2.83
N ARG A 49 -3.98 0.04 1.73
CA ARG A 49 -2.90 -0.95 1.80
C ARG A 49 -1.62 -0.32 2.35
N LEU A 50 -1.32 0.90 1.92
CA LEU A 50 -0.15 1.62 2.41
C LEU A 50 -0.24 1.85 3.92
N GLN A 51 -1.43 2.18 4.42
CA GLN A 51 -1.64 2.32 5.86
C GLN A 51 -1.32 1.02 6.60
N GLN A 52 -1.72 -0.12 6.03
CA GLN A 52 -1.42 -1.42 6.61
C GLN A 52 0.09 -1.67 6.63
N ILE A 53 0.77 -1.33 5.55
CA ILE A 53 2.22 -1.48 5.47
C ILE A 53 2.89 -0.67 6.57
N ILE A 54 2.46 0.56 6.77
CA ILE A 54 3.04 1.44 7.78
C ILE A 54 2.86 0.87 9.17
N VAL A 55 1.67 0.38 9.48
CA VAL A 55 1.39 -0.22 10.78
C VAL A 55 2.28 -1.43 11.02
N LEU A 56 2.39 -2.31 10.03
CA LEU A 56 3.21 -3.51 10.15
C LEU A 56 4.69 -3.15 10.33
N ARG A 57 5.15 -2.11 9.66
CA ARG A 57 6.52 -1.67 9.83
C ARG A 57 6.77 -1.08 11.22
N LYS A 58 5.80 -0.40 11.78
CA LYS A 58 5.91 0.10 13.15
C LYS A 58 6.02 -1.03 14.16
N LEU A 59 5.45 -2.18 13.83
CA LEU A 59 5.57 -3.38 14.65
C LEU A 59 6.90 -4.10 14.40
N ARG A 60 7.78 -3.50 13.60
CA ARG A 60 9.09 -4.03 13.28
C ARG A 60 9.05 -5.33 12.49
N ILE A 61 7.98 -5.54 11.75
CA ILE A 61 7.89 -6.69 10.86
C ILE A 61 8.73 -6.38 9.62
N PRO A 62 9.65 -7.26 9.24
CA PRO A 62 10.48 -7.03 8.06
C PRO A 62 9.64 -6.87 6.80
N LEU A 63 10.10 -6.02 5.91
CA LEU A 63 9.37 -5.73 4.68
C LEU A 63 9.09 -6.99 3.87
N LYS A 64 10.01 -7.93 3.87
CA LYS A 64 9.82 -9.20 3.17
C LYS A 64 8.62 -9.96 3.71
N GLN A 65 8.45 -9.97 5.04
CA GLN A 65 7.31 -10.63 5.65
C GLN A 65 6.01 -9.87 5.36
N ILE A 66 6.09 -8.55 5.35
CA ILE A 66 4.94 -7.73 5.00
C ILE A 66 4.49 -8.07 3.59
N ALA A 67 5.45 -8.19 2.66
CA ALA A 67 5.14 -8.55 1.29
C ALA A 67 4.43 -9.90 1.21
N ASP A 68 4.90 -10.87 1.97
CA ASP A 68 4.28 -12.19 2.00
C ASP A 68 2.88 -12.14 2.56
N ILE A 69 2.66 -11.37 3.62
CA ILE A 69 1.36 -11.23 4.25
C ILE A 69 0.36 -10.58 3.28
N LEU A 70 0.76 -9.49 2.64
CA LEU A 70 -0.14 -8.72 1.80
C LEU A 70 -0.26 -9.29 0.39
N LYS A 71 0.73 -10.03 -0.06
CA LYS A 71 0.74 -10.62 -1.38
C LYS A 71 -0.32 -11.70 -1.52
N ASN A 72 -0.59 -12.41 -0.45
CA ASN A 72 -1.63 -13.42 -0.44
C ASN A 72 -2.97 -12.72 -0.27
N GLU A 73 -3.69 -12.57 -1.37
CA GLU A 73 -4.97 -11.85 -1.37
C GLU A 73 -5.99 -12.47 -0.44
N ASN A 74 -5.85 -13.75 -0.18
CA ASN A 74 -6.78 -14.44 0.69
C ASN A 74 -6.49 -14.23 2.16
N THR A 75 -5.39 -13.57 2.49
CA THR A 75 -5.00 -13.38 3.88
C THR A 75 -6.09 -12.65 4.66
N ALA A 76 -6.62 -11.58 4.08
CA ALA A 76 -7.67 -10.81 4.74
C ALA A 76 -8.93 -11.66 4.95
N GLU A 77 -9.28 -12.48 3.97
CA GLU A 77 -10.43 -13.37 4.06
C GLU A 77 -10.18 -14.45 5.08
N ILE A 78 -8.99 -15.01 5.10
CA ILE A 78 -8.63 -16.04 6.07
C ILE A 78 -8.71 -15.48 7.48
N ILE A 79 -8.14 -14.30 7.69
CA ILE A 79 -8.20 -13.64 8.99
C ILE A 79 -9.64 -13.34 9.37
N GLY A 80 -10.43 -12.85 8.42
CA GLY A 80 -11.84 -12.58 8.65
C GLY A 80 -12.58 -13.83 9.03
N THR A 81 -12.30 -14.95 8.38
CA THR A 81 -12.91 -16.23 8.69
C THR A 81 -12.57 -16.67 10.11
N PHE A 82 -11.33 -16.55 10.49
CA PHE A 82 -10.90 -16.90 11.84
C PHE A 82 -11.59 -16.05 12.89
N ARG A 83 -11.76 -14.77 12.60
CA ARG A 83 -12.45 -13.87 13.52
C ARG A 83 -13.92 -14.20 13.67
N GLN A 84 -14.52 -14.72 12.63
CA GLN A 84 -15.93 -15.09 12.67
C GLN A 84 -16.16 -16.38 13.43
N ASN A 85 -15.17 -17.19 13.51
CA ASN A 85 -15.23 -18.43 14.23
C ASN A 85 -14.82 -18.25 15.69
#